data_dd6ffa5247c0b33be12879c4b213be7a
#
_entry.id   dd6ffa5247c0b33be12879c4b213be7a
#
_cell.length_a   1.000
_cell.length_b   1.000
_cell.length_c   1.000
_cell.angle_alpha   90.00
_cell.angle_beta   90.00
_cell.angle_gamma   90.00
#
_symmetry.space_group_name_H-M   'P 1'
#
loop_
_entity.id
_entity.type
_entity.pdbx_description
1 polymer ?
#
loop_
_entity_poly.entity_id
_entity_poly.type
_entity_poly.pdbx_seq_one_letter_code
_entity_poly.pdbx_strand_id
1 'polypeptide(L)'
;MFEKIRKMKNKKGFTLVELIVVLVILAILAAMLIPALTGYIDKAREQSLITEGSLVLTAAQATVSEAYGTGDLKVGTDGAITVTNKAALASQINQLAELKTGASWKFDVVVGSETNYKSIKIQNLIYSDGKNSIAYSVTSNWGSTQKGVALKDAQPVITPILDSTGK
;
A
#
# COMPACT_ATOMS: atom_id res chain seq x y z
N MET A 1 33.20 10.90 57.47
CA MET A 1 32.46 11.47 56.30
C MET A 1 33.40 11.94 55.18
N PHE A 2 34.62 12.29 55.45
CA PHE A 2 35.59 12.80 54.46
C PHE A 2 36.33 11.76 53.61
N GLU A 3 36.37 10.48 54.02
CA GLU A 3 36.99 9.40 53.21
C GLU A 3 36.17 8.99 51.96
N LYS A 4 34.84 9.15 51.97
CA LYS A 4 34.00 8.85 50.82
C LYS A 4 34.22 9.82 49.65
N ILE A 5 34.58 11.05 49.93
CA ILE A 5 34.82 12.10 48.92
C ILE A 5 36.15 11.88 48.21
N ARG A 6 37.14 11.29 48.91
CA ARG A 6 38.48 11.00 48.39
C ARG A 6 38.49 9.85 47.37
N LYS A 7 37.58 8.87 47.47
CA LYS A 7 37.44 7.75 46.54
C LYS A 7 36.77 8.12 45.21
N MET A 8 36.09 9.26 45.13
CA MET A 8 35.47 9.73 43.91
C MET A 8 36.41 10.53 42.99
N LYS A 9 37.59 10.87 43.44
CA LYS A 9 38.58 11.69 42.70
C LYS A 9 39.40 10.90 41.67
N ASN A 10 39.27 9.57 41.59
CA ASN A 10 40.01 8.70 40.65
C ASN A 10 39.17 8.22 39.45
N LYS A 11 38.04 8.85 39.13
CA LYS A 11 37.40 8.63 37.87
C LYS A 11 38.15 9.41 36.80
N LYS A 12 38.93 8.70 35.99
CA LYS A 12 39.53 9.28 34.76
C LYS A 12 38.40 9.82 33.92
N GLY A 13 38.25 11.14 33.87
CA GLY A 13 37.31 11.80 32.99
C GLY A 13 37.77 11.65 31.53
N PHE A 14 36.86 11.57 30.62
CA PHE A 14 37.16 11.64 29.18
C PHE A 14 37.82 12.99 28.85
N THR A 15 38.84 12.96 28.03
CA THR A 15 39.44 14.19 27.48
C THR A 15 38.53 14.77 26.40
N LEU A 16 38.53 16.07 26.24
CA LEU A 16 37.80 16.77 25.19
C LEU A 16 38.17 16.24 23.79
N VAL A 17 39.45 15.91 23.59
CA VAL A 17 39.98 15.38 22.33
C VAL A 17 39.41 13.99 22.03
N GLU A 18 39.35 13.08 23.01
CA GLU A 18 38.74 11.75 22.83
C GLU A 18 37.27 11.87 22.41
N LEU A 19 36.51 12.79 22.97
CA LEU A 19 35.14 13.02 22.65
C LEU A 19 34.96 13.55 21.22
N ILE A 20 35.79 14.51 20.80
CA ILE A 20 35.78 15.06 19.44
C ILE A 20 36.12 13.98 18.41
N VAL A 21 37.16 13.16 18.66
CA VAL A 21 37.56 12.09 17.73
C VAL A 21 36.42 11.07 17.53
N VAL A 22 35.77 10.66 18.62
CA VAL A 22 34.63 9.73 18.54
C VAL A 22 33.48 10.35 17.75
N LEU A 23 33.14 11.61 17.97
CA LEU A 23 32.09 12.29 17.21
C LEU A 23 32.40 12.39 15.72
N VAL A 24 33.65 12.66 15.35
CA VAL A 24 34.07 12.72 13.93
C VAL A 24 33.95 11.34 13.29
N ILE A 25 34.37 10.26 13.95
CA ILE A 25 34.25 8.91 13.44
C ILE A 25 32.77 8.54 13.24
N LEU A 26 31.91 8.83 14.23
CA LEU A 26 30.47 8.58 14.13
C LEU A 26 29.85 9.39 13.00
N ALA A 27 30.25 10.64 12.79
CA ALA A 27 29.75 11.47 11.70
C ALA A 27 30.07 10.87 10.31
N ILE A 28 31.32 10.39 10.15
CA ILE A 28 31.75 9.75 8.88
C ILE A 28 30.94 8.45 8.63
N LEU A 29 30.78 7.61 9.65
CA LEU A 29 30.01 6.38 9.53
C LEU A 29 28.55 6.66 9.25
N ALA A 30 27.93 7.64 9.91
CA ALA A 30 26.56 8.05 9.67
C ALA A 30 26.36 8.58 8.24
N ALA A 31 27.28 9.37 7.71
CA ALA A 31 27.22 9.91 6.36
C ALA A 31 27.19 8.81 5.28
N MET A 32 27.80 7.64 5.52
CA MET A 32 27.77 6.50 4.62
C MET A 32 26.51 5.65 4.78
N LEU A 33 25.96 5.54 6.00
CA LEU A 33 24.81 4.66 6.30
C LEU A 33 23.47 5.30 5.92
N ILE A 34 23.30 6.62 6.07
CA ILE A 34 22.03 7.30 5.84
C ILE A 34 21.51 7.11 4.41
N PRO A 35 22.30 7.31 3.33
CA PRO A 35 21.81 7.09 1.96
C PRO A 35 21.36 5.65 1.68
N ALA A 36 22.08 4.66 2.22
CA ALA A 36 21.73 3.26 2.06
C ALA A 36 20.42 2.94 2.78
N LEU A 37 20.23 3.44 4.01
CA LEU A 37 19.05 3.18 4.81
C LEU A 37 17.77 3.76 4.19
N THR A 38 17.84 4.97 3.61
CA THR A 38 16.67 5.58 2.94
C THR A 38 16.17 4.74 1.77
N GLY A 39 17.07 4.16 0.97
CA GLY A 39 16.71 3.27 -0.13
C GLY A 39 16.01 1.98 0.32
N TYR A 40 16.43 1.41 1.45
CA TYR A 40 15.74 0.24 2.04
C TYR A 40 14.37 0.57 2.59
N ILE A 41 14.21 1.74 3.22
CA ILE A 41 12.92 2.19 3.75
C ILE A 41 11.92 2.40 2.60
N ASP A 42 12.35 2.99 1.50
CA ASP A 42 11.50 3.18 0.32
C ASP A 42 11.03 1.85 -0.28
N LYS A 43 11.93 0.88 -0.44
CA LYS A 43 11.58 -0.47 -0.91
C LYS A 43 10.62 -1.19 0.06
N ALA A 44 10.83 -1.06 1.36
CA ALA A 44 9.95 -1.65 2.37
C ALA A 44 8.54 -1.06 2.31
N ARG A 45 8.41 0.25 2.10
CA ARG A 45 7.12 0.93 1.90
C ARG A 45 6.42 0.47 0.62
N GLU A 46 7.15 0.35 -0.48
CA GLU A 46 6.60 -0.16 -1.74
C GLU A 46 6.06 -1.58 -1.56
N GLN A 47 6.82 -2.46 -0.91
CA GLN A 47 6.38 -3.82 -0.63
C GLN A 47 5.14 -3.86 0.29
N SER A 48 5.04 -2.94 1.26
CA SER A 48 3.84 -2.81 2.09
C SER A 48 2.61 -2.43 1.26
N LEU A 49 2.75 -1.45 0.36
CA LEU A 49 1.66 -1.05 -0.55
C LEU A 49 1.22 -2.19 -1.48
N ILE A 50 2.17 -2.95 -2.03
CA ILE A 50 1.87 -4.12 -2.86
C ILE A 50 1.10 -5.16 -2.05
N THR A 51 1.51 -5.42 -0.82
CA THR A 51 0.85 -6.39 0.06
C THR A 51 -0.58 -5.96 0.39
N GLU A 52 -0.77 -4.71 0.81
CA GLU A 52 -2.09 -4.16 1.12
C GLU A 52 -2.99 -4.12 -0.12
N GLY A 53 -2.45 -3.68 -1.27
CA GLY A 53 -3.16 -3.70 -2.55
C GLY A 53 -3.55 -5.11 -2.99
N SER A 54 -2.71 -6.11 -2.73
CA SER A 54 -3.00 -7.52 -3.04
C SER A 54 -4.14 -8.08 -2.18
N LEU A 55 -4.26 -7.65 -0.93
CA LEU A 55 -5.42 -7.99 -0.09
C LEU A 55 -6.70 -7.42 -0.68
N VAL A 56 -6.68 -6.15 -1.10
CA VAL A 56 -7.83 -5.51 -1.77
C VAL A 56 -8.16 -6.22 -3.07
N LEU A 57 -7.17 -6.57 -3.89
CA LEU A 57 -7.38 -7.29 -5.15
C LEU A 57 -8.07 -8.63 -4.92
N THR A 58 -7.61 -9.39 -3.93
CA THR A 58 -8.19 -10.69 -3.58
C THR A 58 -9.60 -10.56 -3.04
N ALA A 59 -9.84 -9.62 -2.13
CA ALA A 59 -11.15 -9.33 -1.57
C ALA A 59 -12.12 -8.87 -2.66
N ALA A 60 -11.68 -7.94 -3.52
CA ALA A 60 -12.49 -7.43 -4.61
C ALA A 60 -12.83 -8.53 -5.65
N GLN A 61 -11.87 -9.38 -6.01
CA GLN A 61 -12.12 -10.48 -6.95
C GLN A 61 -13.13 -11.48 -6.37
N ALA A 62 -13.03 -11.82 -5.08
CA ALA A 62 -13.98 -12.70 -4.40
C ALA A 62 -15.39 -12.09 -4.39
N THR A 63 -15.52 -10.83 -3.94
CA THR A 63 -16.80 -10.12 -3.84
C THR A 63 -17.45 -9.91 -5.21
N VAL A 64 -16.68 -9.54 -6.23
CA VAL A 64 -17.18 -9.38 -7.62
C VAL A 64 -17.66 -10.71 -8.17
N SER A 65 -16.95 -11.80 -7.92
CA SER A 65 -17.36 -13.14 -8.38
C SER A 65 -18.64 -13.61 -7.68
N GLU A 66 -18.77 -13.36 -6.39
CA GLU A 66 -20.00 -13.65 -5.62
C GLU A 66 -21.17 -12.82 -6.14
N ALA A 67 -21.00 -11.49 -6.29
CA ALA A 67 -22.02 -10.59 -6.80
C ALA A 67 -22.51 -10.98 -8.21
N TYR A 68 -21.62 -11.49 -9.03
CA TYR A 68 -21.99 -12.03 -10.34
C TYR A 68 -22.82 -13.31 -10.22
N GLY A 69 -22.46 -14.20 -9.30
CA GLY A 69 -23.19 -15.44 -9.02
C GLY A 69 -24.59 -15.20 -8.44
N THR A 70 -24.76 -14.20 -7.58
CA THR A 70 -26.05 -13.82 -6.97
C THR A 70 -26.92 -12.96 -7.89
N GLY A 71 -26.35 -12.37 -8.94
CA GLY A 71 -27.04 -11.47 -9.86
C GLY A 71 -27.08 -10.00 -9.42
N ASP A 72 -26.33 -9.64 -8.37
CA ASP A 72 -26.13 -8.25 -7.94
C ASP A 72 -25.21 -7.48 -8.90
N LEU A 73 -24.35 -8.20 -9.60
CA LEU A 73 -23.57 -7.69 -10.71
C LEU A 73 -24.04 -8.37 -12.00
N LYS A 74 -24.47 -7.58 -12.97
CA LYS A 74 -24.99 -8.06 -14.27
C LYS A 74 -24.15 -7.52 -15.41
N VAL A 75 -23.97 -8.37 -16.42
CA VAL A 75 -23.31 -8.00 -17.67
C VAL A 75 -24.35 -7.99 -18.77
N GLY A 76 -24.58 -6.80 -19.34
CA GLY A 76 -25.48 -6.62 -20.48
C GLY A 76 -24.96 -7.31 -21.75
N THR A 77 -25.83 -7.43 -22.74
CA THR A 77 -25.48 -7.97 -24.09
C THR A 77 -24.49 -7.07 -24.83
N ASP A 78 -24.46 -5.80 -24.49
CA ASP A 78 -23.54 -4.76 -24.98
C ASP A 78 -22.20 -4.71 -24.22
N GLY A 79 -22.02 -5.59 -23.22
CA GLY A 79 -20.85 -5.61 -22.34
C GLY A 79 -20.92 -4.60 -21.18
N ALA A 80 -22.02 -3.85 -21.06
CA ALA A 80 -22.18 -2.91 -19.94
C ALA A 80 -22.33 -3.66 -18.61
N ILE A 81 -21.61 -3.19 -17.58
CA ILE A 81 -21.62 -3.78 -16.25
C ILE A 81 -22.51 -2.94 -15.34
N THR A 82 -23.49 -3.56 -14.74
CA THR A 82 -24.41 -2.94 -13.78
C THR A 82 -24.24 -3.59 -12.42
N VAL A 83 -24.04 -2.79 -11.39
CA VAL A 83 -23.94 -3.22 -9.99
C VAL A 83 -25.13 -2.67 -9.22
N THR A 84 -25.93 -3.57 -8.62
CA THR A 84 -27.19 -3.21 -7.95
C THR A 84 -26.94 -2.48 -6.65
N ASN A 85 -26.00 -2.94 -5.83
CA ASN A 85 -25.70 -2.34 -4.53
C ASN A 85 -24.19 -2.11 -4.35
N LYS A 86 -23.69 -1.06 -4.99
CA LYS A 86 -22.28 -0.69 -4.96
C LYS A 86 -21.76 -0.45 -3.54
N ALA A 87 -22.56 0.21 -2.68
CA ALA A 87 -22.16 0.53 -1.32
C ALA A 87 -21.98 -0.73 -0.45
N ALA A 88 -22.83 -1.73 -0.59
CA ALA A 88 -22.70 -2.99 0.12
C ALA A 88 -21.45 -3.76 -0.34
N LEU A 89 -21.21 -3.83 -1.65
CA LEU A 89 -19.99 -4.47 -2.18
C LEU A 89 -18.73 -3.77 -1.71
N ALA A 90 -18.69 -2.44 -1.74
CA ALA A 90 -17.55 -1.67 -1.25
C ALA A 90 -17.29 -1.91 0.24
N SER A 91 -18.35 -1.95 1.06
CA SER A 91 -18.25 -2.26 2.48
C SER A 91 -17.70 -3.67 2.73
N GLN A 92 -18.16 -4.65 1.99
CA GLN A 92 -17.69 -6.04 2.05
C GLN A 92 -16.20 -6.15 1.68
N ILE A 93 -15.77 -5.49 0.61
CA ILE A 93 -14.36 -5.45 0.21
C ILE A 93 -13.50 -4.79 1.30
N ASN A 94 -13.93 -3.64 1.84
CA ASN A 94 -13.22 -2.94 2.90
C ASN A 94 -13.04 -3.81 4.15
N GLN A 95 -14.07 -4.58 4.51
CA GLN A 95 -14.05 -5.48 5.65
C GLN A 95 -13.13 -6.69 5.42
N LEU A 96 -13.24 -7.34 4.25
CA LEU A 96 -12.41 -8.50 3.91
C LEU A 96 -10.93 -8.14 3.74
N ALA A 97 -10.63 -6.96 3.23
CA ALA A 97 -9.26 -6.47 3.06
C ALA A 97 -8.65 -5.87 4.32
N GLU A 98 -9.42 -5.76 5.42
CA GLU A 98 -8.97 -5.20 6.71
C GLU A 98 -8.27 -3.84 6.55
N LEU A 99 -8.87 -2.94 5.79
CA LEU A 99 -8.21 -1.69 5.40
C LEU A 99 -7.95 -0.76 6.57
N LYS A 100 -6.77 -0.15 6.55
CA LYS A 100 -6.39 0.92 7.49
C LYS A 100 -7.19 2.19 7.24
N THR A 101 -7.38 2.99 8.29
CA THR A 101 -8.01 4.31 8.17
C THR A 101 -7.26 5.19 7.17
N GLY A 102 -7.97 5.76 6.21
CA GLY A 102 -7.41 6.60 5.15
C GLY A 102 -6.99 5.85 3.88
N ALA A 103 -7.01 4.51 3.89
CA ALA A 103 -6.83 3.74 2.68
C ALA A 103 -8.03 3.87 1.74
N SER A 104 -7.77 3.80 0.45
CA SER A 104 -8.79 3.88 -0.59
C SER A 104 -8.38 3.10 -1.84
N TRP A 105 -9.36 2.68 -2.63
CA TRP A 105 -9.13 1.90 -3.84
C TRP A 105 -10.20 2.20 -4.89
N LYS A 106 -9.88 1.89 -6.14
CA LYS A 106 -10.83 1.84 -7.26
C LYS A 106 -10.38 0.76 -8.24
N PHE A 107 -11.31 0.12 -8.90
CA PHE A 107 -11.00 -0.88 -9.91
C PHE A 107 -12.00 -0.89 -11.06
N ASP A 108 -11.59 -1.46 -12.18
CA ASP A 108 -12.43 -1.90 -13.29
C ASP A 108 -12.35 -3.41 -13.46
N VAL A 109 -13.27 -3.95 -14.22
CA VAL A 109 -13.30 -5.37 -14.53
C VAL A 109 -13.38 -5.60 -16.03
N VAL A 110 -12.92 -6.77 -16.45
CA VAL A 110 -13.13 -7.31 -17.79
C VAL A 110 -13.99 -8.57 -17.71
N VAL A 111 -14.89 -8.70 -18.65
CA VAL A 111 -15.70 -9.89 -18.84
C VAL A 111 -15.05 -10.76 -19.88
N GLY A 112 -14.51 -11.91 -19.45
CA GLY A 112 -14.04 -12.93 -20.35
C GLY A 112 -15.21 -13.71 -20.91
N SER A 113 -15.25 -13.93 -22.23
CA SER A 113 -16.19 -14.82 -22.89
C SER A 113 -15.49 -16.13 -23.20
N GLU A 114 -15.54 -17.06 -22.26
CA GLU A 114 -15.19 -18.46 -22.52
C GLU A 114 -16.42 -19.17 -23.15
N THR A 115 -16.18 -20.22 -23.91
CA THR A 115 -17.21 -20.87 -24.78
C THR A 115 -18.45 -21.37 -24.03
N ASN A 116 -18.39 -21.53 -22.70
CA ASN A 116 -19.48 -22.07 -21.89
C ASN A 116 -19.83 -21.30 -20.62
N TYR A 117 -19.06 -20.27 -20.23
CA TYR A 117 -19.36 -19.41 -19.08
C TYR A 117 -18.63 -18.06 -19.18
N LYS A 118 -19.29 -17.03 -18.67
CA LYS A 118 -18.69 -15.70 -18.55
C LYS A 118 -17.89 -15.65 -17.24
N SER A 119 -16.62 -15.29 -17.33
CA SER A 119 -15.80 -15.02 -16.16
C SER A 119 -15.62 -13.51 -15.98
N ILE A 120 -15.71 -13.02 -14.75
CA ILE A 120 -15.42 -11.63 -14.42
C ILE A 120 -14.07 -11.58 -13.70
N LYS A 121 -13.17 -10.76 -14.21
CA LYS A 121 -11.84 -10.53 -13.61
C LYS A 121 -11.59 -9.06 -13.44
N ILE A 122 -10.93 -8.69 -12.36
CA ILE A 122 -10.41 -7.33 -12.18
C ILE A 122 -9.29 -7.12 -13.19
N GLN A 123 -9.47 -6.12 -14.06
CA GLN A 123 -8.48 -5.78 -15.08
C GLN A 123 -7.42 -4.83 -14.53
N ASN A 124 -7.85 -3.78 -13.89
CA ASN A 124 -6.99 -2.80 -13.25
C ASN A 124 -7.51 -2.50 -11.85
N LEU A 125 -6.60 -2.29 -10.92
CA LEU A 125 -6.90 -1.84 -9.57
C LEU A 125 -5.88 -0.78 -9.16
N ILE A 126 -6.34 0.28 -8.53
CA ILE A 126 -5.48 1.27 -7.91
C ILE A 126 -5.78 1.28 -6.43
N TYR A 127 -4.73 1.16 -5.63
CA TYR A 127 -4.76 1.23 -4.18
C TYR A 127 -3.96 2.43 -3.70
N SER A 128 -4.42 3.08 -2.64
CA SER A 128 -3.73 4.17 -1.96
C SER A 128 -3.83 4.02 -0.44
N ASP A 129 -2.73 4.24 0.25
CA ASP A 129 -2.65 4.33 1.72
C ASP A 129 -3.03 5.73 2.27
N GLY A 130 -3.51 6.61 1.39
CA GLY A 130 -3.83 8.01 1.68
C GLY A 130 -2.67 8.99 1.41
N LYS A 131 -1.45 8.49 1.19
CA LYS A 131 -0.25 9.30 0.88
C LYS A 131 0.38 8.90 -0.45
N ASN A 132 0.43 7.61 -0.72
CA ASN A 132 1.03 7.05 -1.92
C ASN A 132 0.01 6.14 -2.58
N SER A 133 0.17 5.91 -3.87
CA SER A 133 -0.68 4.97 -4.61
C SER A 133 0.14 3.98 -5.41
N ILE A 134 -0.48 2.84 -5.70
CA ILE A 134 0.08 1.80 -6.54
C ILE A 134 -1.01 1.23 -7.43
N ALA A 135 -0.66 0.86 -8.66
CA ALA A 135 -1.58 0.31 -9.62
C ALA A 135 -1.22 -1.13 -9.97
N TYR A 136 -2.25 -1.95 -10.05
CA TYR A 136 -2.21 -3.31 -10.59
C TYR A 136 -2.87 -3.34 -11.96
N SER A 137 -2.33 -4.14 -12.86
CA SER A 137 -2.98 -4.52 -14.10
C SER A 137 -2.76 -6.00 -14.38
N VAL A 138 -3.76 -6.65 -14.94
CA VAL A 138 -3.66 -8.05 -15.38
C VAL A 138 -2.48 -8.31 -16.33
N THR A 139 -2.11 -7.31 -17.12
CA THR A 139 -1.03 -7.46 -18.12
C THR A 139 0.36 -7.18 -17.57
N SER A 140 0.50 -6.32 -16.58
CA SER A 140 1.80 -5.84 -16.08
C SER A 140 2.04 -6.11 -14.59
N ASN A 141 1.08 -6.73 -13.88
CA ASN A 141 1.10 -6.89 -12.43
C ASN A 141 1.18 -5.54 -11.69
N TRP A 142 1.81 -5.51 -10.52
CA TRP A 142 1.99 -4.29 -9.74
C TRP A 142 3.04 -3.39 -10.37
N GLY A 143 2.67 -2.13 -10.60
CA GLY A 143 3.57 -1.08 -11.05
C GLY A 143 4.39 -0.47 -9.91
N SER A 144 5.17 0.57 -10.23
CA SER A 144 5.94 1.32 -9.23
C SER A 144 5.05 2.22 -8.38
N THR A 145 5.44 2.42 -7.13
CA THR A 145 4.75 3.32 -6.19
C THR A 145 4.77 4.76 -6.68
N GLN A 146 3.60 5.39 -6.74
CA GLN A 146 3.40 6.80 -7.04
C GLN A 146 3.37 7.58 -5.72
N LYS A 147 4.52 8.17 -5.36
CA LYS A 147 4.69 8.89 -4.08
C LYS A 147 3.94 10.22 -4.10
N GLY A 148 3.19 10.51 -3.04
CA GLY A 148 2.46 11.76 -2.90
C GLY A 148 1.27 11.92 -3.85
N VAL A 149 0.86 10.85 -4.53
CA VAL A 149 -0.24 10.86 -5.50
C VAL A 149 -1.49 10.29 -4.85
N ALA A 150 -2.54 11.11 -4.78
CA ALA A 150 -3.85 10.68 -4.28
C ALA A 150 -4.53 9.74 -5.29
N LEU A 151 -5.47 8.91 -4.80
CA LEU A 151 -6.18 7.93 -5.61
C LEU A 151 -6.80 8.51 -6.90
N LYS A 152 -7.33 9.72 -6.85
CA LYS A 152 -7.95 10.41 -8.00
C LYS A 152 -6.96 10.73 -9.12
N ASP A 153 -5.70 11.00 -8.77
CA ASP A 153 -4.64 11.44 -9.68
C ASP A 153 -3.69 10.29 -10.06
N ALA A 154 -3.90 9.10 -9.48
CA ALA A 154 -3.05 7.94 -9.71
C ALA A 154 -3.19 7.38 -11.13
N GLN A 155 -2.06 6.98 -11.70
CA GLN A 155 -1.98 6.37 -13.04
C GLN A 155 -1.97 4.83 -12.96
N PRO A 156 -2.54 4.10 -13.93
CA PRO A 156 -3.29 4.65 -15.08
C PRO A 156 -4.62 5.28 -14.67
N VAL A 157 -5.14 6.20 -15.47
CA VAL A 157 -6.51 6.69 -15.29
C VAL A 157 -7.46 5.59 -15.72
N ILE A 158 -8.28 5.09 -14.81
CA ILE A 158 -9.30 4.06 -15.06
C ILE A 158 -10.69 4.65 -14.83
N THR A 159 -11.67 4.16 -15.59
CA THR A 159 -13.09 4.42 -15.30
C THR A 159 -13.58 3.31 -14.38
N PRO A 160 -13.65 3.53 -13.06
CA PRO A 160 -13.95 2.46 -12.14
C PRO A 160 -15.42 2.06 -12.23
N ILE A 161 -15.71 0.76 -12.09
CA ILE A 161 -17.06 0.28 -11.86
C ILE A 161 -17.45 0.38 -10.38
N LEU A 162 -16.45 0.40 -9.50
CA LEU A 162 -16.59 0.49 -8.05
C LEU A 162 -15.35 1.11 -7.43
N ASP A 163 -15.55 1.90 -6.38
CA ASP A 163 -14.52 2.45 -5.52
C ASP A 163 -14.79 2.16 -4.03
N SER A 164 -13.86 2.53 -3.16
CA SER A 164 -13.93 2.31 -1.72
C SER A 164 -15.10 3.03 -1.03
N THR A 165 -15.76 3.97 -1.71
CA THR A 165 -16.94 4.71 -1.21
C THR A 165 -18.27 4.12 -1.71
N GLY A 166 -18.23 3.14 -2.62
CA GLY A 166 -19.40 2.53 -3.23
C GLY A 166 -20.04 3.37 -4.34
N LYS A 167 -19.24 4.14 -5.07
CA LYS A 167 -19.67 4.94 -6.22
C LYS A 167 -19.25 4.33 -7.54
#